data_a2b933386692f966c1c652f7078d3618
#
_entry.id   a2b933386692f966c1c652f7078d3618
#
_cell.length_a   1.000
_cell.length_b   1.000
_cell.length_c   1.000
_cell.angle_alpha   90.00
_cell.angle_beta   90.00
_cell.angle_gamma   90.00
#
_symmetry.space_group_name_H-M   'P 1'
#
loop_
_entity.id
_entity.type
_entity.pdbx_description
1 polymer ?
#
loop_
_entity_poly.entity_id
_entity_poly.type
_entity_poly.pdbx_seq_one_letter_code
_entity_poly.pdbx_strand_id
1 'polypeptide(L)'
;SQLKSLAVVFGIALTFASCANEDVAQNPTNPNDDNNKNLTTFVAGDEAKTRTSLDYNSSDFSWEAGDYIYVKDDDGVMRKSTNAPTQKVASFRYRVPGKFGASASYKVYYLGKNSNGSQVTISANQTQTAPDNTEHFGTAGDYGTATATGAVGGSIFSFQLEHQPAYLVFQPYISNTILHDCYLTKVEVTSDNDIAETYSINTTTGALDASAGTGSKKIVLTTSGSGSYSNGFPLTNSSASVSTNGAYMVIKPGTHILKVRYWVKDNATGTEGTITKTLPATTYASNTYYDMTANLNVRNYDGDKYYMWDAQQNFWSGHEWNSANPWQPVLKDNTNANYAQNNTDSRYYNDSYPSNGTSCPATHSPCKDLPNANEMSWYVMYGDPRWDADELWTTMGHLYKGGMWFKKKSVLQGEGHYNTEKSADGSTDLRTTQKEYLNTNSSIYNSGLPDAADAGKYFYLPAIGYYITGQLTNIGGVGAYWTSNANPWLSDRAYDMDFSRVNVSLNKGYSCAYGFRVGGFE
;
A
#
# COMPACT_ATOMS: atom_id res chain seq x y z
N SER A 1 -2.42 -6.15 -12.85
CA SER A 1 -3.59 -6.69 -12.13
C SER A 1 -4.37 -5.53 -11.53
N GLN A 2 -5.60 -5.37 -11.99
CA GLN A 2 -6.46 -4.29 -11.51
C GLN A 2 -6.96 -4.62 -10.11
N LEU A 3 -6.77 -3.69 -9.16
CA LEU A 3 -7.53 -3.66 -7.94
C LEU A 3 -8.99 -3.39 -8.30
N LYS A 4 -9.86 -4.34 -7.96
CA LYS A 4 -11.30 -4.09 -8.03
C LYS A 4 -11.74 -3.56 -6.67
N SER A 5 -12.08 -2.30 -6.61
CA SER A 5 -12.76 -1.68 -5.47
C SER A 5 -14.26 -1.86 -5.69
N LEU A 6 -14.93 -2.59 -4.83
CA LEU A 6 -16.38 -2.67 -4.79
C LEU A 6 -16.84 -1.85 -3.59
N ALA A 7 -17.56 -0.76 -3.84
CA ALA A 7 -18.19 0.02 -2.78
C ALA A 7 -19.52 -0.63 -2.42
N VAL A 8 -19.68 -1.04 -1.18
CA VAL A 8 -20.98 -1.47 -0.64
C VAL A 8 -21.54 -0.35 0.21
N VAL A 9 -22.56 0.31 -0.31
CA VAL A 9 -23.31 1.33 0.40
C VAL A 9 -24.30 0.62 1.32
N PHE A 10 -24.31 0.99 2.59
CA PHE A 10 -25.35 0.54 3.53
C PHE A 10 -26.71 1.13 3.08
N GLY A 11 -27.27 0.56 2.02
CA GLY A 11 -28.56 0.93 1.48
C GLY A 11 -29.70 0.29 2.28
N ILE A 12 -30.69 1.11 2.59
CA ILE A 12 -31.93 0.70 3.25
C ILE A 12 -32.68 -0.28 2.35
N ALA A 13 -32.70 -1.56 2.72
CA ALA A 13 -33.71 -2.50 2.24
C ALA A 13 -34.62 -2.86 3.42
N LEU A 14 -35.79 -2.24 3.43
CA LEU A 14 -36.88 -2.62 4.33
C LEU A 14 -37.43 -3.96 3.89
N THR A 15 -37.14 -5.02 4.62
CA THR A 15 -37.97 -6.23 4.60
C THR A 15 -38.33 -6.57 6.04
N PHE A 16 -39.63 -6.43 6.32
CA PHE A 16 -40.22 -6.88 7.58
C PHE A 16 -40.23 -8.40 7.64
N ALA A 17 -39.52 -8.97 8.56
CA ALA A 17 -39.81 -10.30 9.09
C ALA A 17 -39.61 -10.29 10.60
N SER A 18 -40.74 -10.32 11.28
CA SER A 18 -40.86 -10.49 12.73
C SER A 18 -40.41 -11.92 13.11
N CYS A 19 -39.41 -12.01 13.99
CA CYS A 19 -39.35 -13.09 14.97
C CYS A 19 -38.57 -12.59 16.17
N ALA A 20 -39.28 -12.48 17.26
CA ALA A 20 -38.77 -12.16 18.58
C ALA A 20 -37.83 -13.27 19.08
N ASN A 21 -36.61 -12.90 19.45
CA ASN A 21 -35.92 -13.53 20.56
C ASN A 21 -35.14 -12.43 21.28
N GLU A 22 -35.65 -12.15 22.47
CA GLU A 22 -35.06 -11.21 23.41
C GLU A 22 -33.84 -11.85 24.06
N ASP A 23 -32.63 -11.54 23.52
CA ASP A 23 -31.42 -11.57 24.34
C ASP A 23 -31.03 -10.13 24.68
N VAL A 24 -31.87 -9.50 25.47
CA VAL A 24 -31.48 -8.32 26.25
C VAL A 24 -30.59 -8.84 27.37
N ALA A 25 -29.30 -8.56 27.30
CA ALA A 25 -28.41 -8.72 28.43
C ALA A 25 -28.92 -7.81 29.54
N GLN A 26 -29.78 -8.34 30.38
CA GLN A 26 -30.24 -7.69 31.59
C GLN A 26 -29.07 -7.65 32.56
N ASN A 27 -28.53 -6.47 32.77
CA ASN A 27 -27.76 -6.22 33.97
C ASN A 27 -28.71 -6.44 35.16
N PRO A 28 -28.41 -7.34 36.13
CA PRO A 28 -29.29 -7.58 37.24
C PRO A 28 -29.43 -6.28 38.03
N THR A 29 -30.57 -5.65 37.91
CA THR A 29 -30.92 -4.51 38.74
C THR A 29 -31.11 -4.99 40.17
N ASN A 30 -30.15 -4.64 41.03
CA ASN A 30 -30.37 -4.72 42.47
C ASN A 30 -31.41 -3.65 42.85
N PRO A 31 -32.59 -4.00 43.39
CA PRO A 31 -33.67 -3.03 43.65
C PRO A 31 -33.36 -2.00 44.73
N ASN A 32 -32.21 -2.05 45.37
CA ASN A 32 -31.85 -1.21 46.52
C ASN A 32 -30.68 -0.24 46.27
N ASP A 33 -30.37 0.10 45.00
CA ASP A 33 -29.33 1.08 44.74
C ASP A 33 -29.92 2.51 44.70
N ASP A 34 -29.84 3.21 45.83
CA ASP A 34 -30.27 4.62 45.99
C ASP A 34 -29.49 5.62 45.13
N ASN A 35 -28.45 5.17 44.42
CA ASN A 35 -27.68 5.94 43.46
C ASN A 35 -28.37 6.15 42.08
N ASN A 36 -29.55 5.58 41.87
CA ASN A 36 -30.26 5.58 40.59
C ASN A 36 -31.18 6.82 40.36
N LYS A 37 -31.32 7.72 41.36
CA LYS A 37 -32.31 8.80 41.32
C LYS A 37 -32.03 9.95 40.35
N ASN A 38 -30.84 9.99 39.73
CA ASN A 38 -30.45 11.06 38.80
C ASN A 38 -29.87 10.53 37.48
N LEU A 39 -30.22 9.33 37.05
CA LEU A 39 -29.72 8.74 35.81
C LEU A 39 -30.83 8.67 34.75
N THR A 40 -30.58 9.22 33.59
CA THR A 40 -31.45 9.11 32.42
C THR A 40 -30.97 7.96 31.54
N THR A 41 -31.89 7.18 30.99
CA THR A 41 -31.58 6.03 30.14
C THR A 41 -31.58 6.46 28.66
N PHE A 42 -30.49 6.17 28.00
CA PHE A 42 -30.35 6.31 26.55
C PHE A 42 -30.22 4.92 25.93
N VAL A 43 -31.24 4.53 25.14
CA VAL A 43 -31.30 3.21 24.51
C VAL A 43 -30.67 3.30 23.13
N ALA A 44 -29.56 2.60 22.97
CA ALA A 44 -28.89 2.44 21.71
C ALA A 44 -29.48 1.27 20.94
N GLY A 45 -30.07 1.56 19.78
CA GLY A 45 -30.52 0.56 18.84
C GLY A 45 -31.93 -0.01 19.11
N ASP A 46 -32.72 0.08 18.06
CA ASP A 46 -33.71 -0.92 17.72
C ASP A 46 -33.24 -1.49 16.40
N GLU A 47 -32.88 -2.76 16.39
CA GLU A 47 -32.55 -3.57 15.20
C GLU A 47 -31.60 -2.96 14.15
N ALA A 48 -30.40 -3.45 14.11
CA ALA A 48 -29.49 -3.51 12.95
C ALA A 48 -28.62 -2.29 12.56
N LYS A 49 -28.63 -1.12 13.23
CA LYS A 49 -27.90 0.06 12.69
C LYS A 49 -27.01 0.86 13.65
N THR A 50 -26.82 0.45 14.89
CA THR A 50 -26.10 1.28 15.87
C THR A 50 -25.04 0.48 16.64
N ARG A 51 -23.89 0.24 16.00
CA ARG A 51 -22.90 -0.66 16.57
C ARG A 51 -21.49 -0.12 16.27
N THR A 52 -20.50 -0.45 17.06
CA THR A 52 -19.13 0.07 16.99
C THR A 52 -18.09 -0.92 16.46
N SER A 53 -18.51 -2.14 16.15
CA SER A 53 -17.69 -3.09 15.39
C SER A 53 -18.50 -3.73 14.26
N LEU A 54 -17.89 -3.76 13.07
CA LEU A 54 -18.51 -4.24 11.83
C LEU A 54 -18.43 -5.76 11.76
N ASP A 55 -19.56 -6.42 11.47
CA ASP A 55 -19.59 -7.78 10.95
C ASP A 55 -19.64 -7.74 9.43
N TYR A 56 -18.62 -8.30 8.79
CA TYR A 56 -18.47 -8.23 7.33
C TYR A 56 -19.63 -8.88 6.57
N ASN A 57 -20.14 -10.01 7.05
CA ASN A 57 -21.16 -10.79 6.35
C ASN A 57 -22.57 -10.17 6.46
N SER A 58 -22.90 -9.63 7.65
CA SER A 58 -24.22 -9.01 7.87
C SER A 58 -24.23 -7.50 7.63
N SER A 59 -23.06 -6.87 7.50
CA SER A 59 -22.89 -5.41 7.48
C SER A 59 -23.40 -4.73 8.75
N ASP A 60 -23.50 -5.48 9.84
CA ASP A 60 -23.99 -5.00 11.12
C ASP A 60 -22.84 -4.51 12.01
N PHE A 61 -23.06 -3.39 12.68
CA PHE A 61 -22.18 -2.93 13.74
C PHE A 61 -22.70 -3.39 15.10
N SER A 62 -21.81 -3.76 16.01
CA SER A 62 -22.11 -4.12 17.40
C SER A 62 -21.43 -3.19 18.37
N TRP A 63 -22.03 -2.95 19.53
CA TRP A 63 -21.35 -2.31 20.65
C TRP A 63 -20.33 -3.28 21.23
N GLU A 64 -19.13 -2.78 21.51
CA GLU A 64 -18.06 -3.57 22.11
C GLU A 64 -17.92 -3.29 23.62
N ALA A 65 -17.27 -4.19 24.32
CA ALA A 65 -16.97 -3.98 25.73
C ALA A 65 -16.20 -2.66 25.94
N GLY A 66 -16.70 -1.84 26.87
CA GLY A 66 -16.08 -0.56 27.22
C GLY A 66 -16.45 0.60 26.29
N ASP A 67 -17.42 0.45 25.40
CA ASP A 67 -17.95 1.57 24.62
C ASP A 67 -18.86 2.45 25.50
N TYR A 68 -18.47 3.71 25.66
CA TYR A 68 -19.23 4.73 26.37
C TYR A 68 -19.82 5.74 25.40
N ILE A 69 -20.94 6.36 25.77
CA ILE A 69 -21.52 7.48 25.07
C ILE A 69 -21.38 8.78 25.88
N TYR A 70 -21.49 9.88 25.17
CA TYR A 70 -21.52 11.23 25.72
C TYR A 70 -22.80 11.93 25.27
N VAL A 71 -23.46 12.63 26.19
CA VAL A 71 -24.67 13.38 25.90
C VAL A 71 -24.59 14.74 26.58
N LYS A 72 -24.93 15.81 25.87
CA LYS A 72 -24.97 17.16 26.42
C LYS A 72 -26.27 17.38 27.14
N ASP A 73 -26.22 17.68 28.43
CA ASP A 73 -27.40 17.87 29.28
C ASP A 73 -28.02 19.28 29.14
N ASP A 74 -29.14 19.54 29.86
CA ASP A 74 -29.84 20.82 29.85
C ASP A 74 -29.01 22.00 30.37
N ASP A 75 -27.99 21.73 31.21
CA ASP A 75 -27.04 22.75 31.69
C ASP A 75 -25.90 22.98 30.69
N GLY A 76 -25.93 22.34 29.53
CA GLY A 76 -24.88 22.43 28.49
C GLY A 76 -23.60 21.66 28.80
N VAL A 77 -23.63 20.79 29.80
CA VAL A 77 -22.46 19.98 30.21
C VAL A 77 -22.45 18.65 29.48
N MET A 78 -21.29 18.27 28.92
CA MET A 78 -21.10 16.96 28.29
C MET A 78 -21.00 15.90 29.38
N ARG A 79 -21.94 14.94 29.37
CA ARG A 79 -22.03 13.87 30.37
C ARG A 79 -21.66 12.52 29.74
N LYS A 80 -20.72 11.82 30.35
CA LYS A 80 -20.35 10.44 30.01
C LYS A 80 -21.34 9.46 30.67
N SER A 81 -21.73 8.40 29.96
CA SER A 81 -22.47 7.31 30.54
C SER A 81 -21.69 6.66 31.69
N THR A 82 -22.42 6.25 32.76
CA THR A 82 -21.83 5.59 33.94
C THR A 82 -21.57 4.11 33.71
N ASN A 83 -22.22 3.54 32.69
CA ASN A 83 -22.09 2.13 32.32
C ASN A 83 -21.70 1.98 30.85
N ALA A 84 -21.18 0.83 30.52
CA ALA A 84 -20.82 0.40 29.19
C ALA A 84 -21.09 -1.09 29.04
N PRO A 85 -21.20 -1.63 27.81
CA PRO A 85 -21.22 -3.06 27.59
C PRO A 85 -19.99 -3.74 28.20
N THR A 86 -20.17 -4.96 28.68
CA THR A 86 -19.07 -5.81 29.17
C THR A 86 -18.67 -6.88 28.17
N GLN A 87 -19.46 -7.01 27.11
CA GLN A 87 -19.24 -7.91 25.99
C GLN A 87 -19.86 -7.30 24.74
N LYS A 88 -19.62 -7.90 23.58
CA LYS A 88 -20.22 -7.52 22.31
C LYS A 88 -21.74 -7.70 22.34
N VAL A 89 -22.50 -6.64 22.04
CA VAL A 89 -23.97 -6.63 22.05
C VAL A 89 -24.55 -5.82 20.89
N ALA A 90 -25.74 -6.20 20.46
CA ALA A 90 -26.44 -5.50 19.38
C ALA A 90 -27.12 -4.20 19.88
N SER A 91 -27.58 -4.16 21.10
CA SER A 91 -28.22 -2.99 21.72
C SER A 91 -27.77 -2.84 23.17
N PHE A 92 -27.82 -1.61 23.68
CA PHE A 92 -27.44 -1.36 25.07
C PHE A 92 -28.21 -0.20 25.66
N ARG A 93 -28.48 -0.27 26.96
CA ARG A 93 -29.15 0.78 27.76
C ARG A 93 -28.08 1.55 28.53
N TYR A 94 -27.69 2.70 28.02
CA TYR A 94 -26.76 3.59 28.69
C TYR A 94 -27.45 4.38 29.80
N ARG A 95 -26.78 4.58 30.92
CA ARG A 95 -27.21 5.42 32.03
C ARG A 95 -26.32 6.66 32.08
N VAL A 96 -26.94 7.82 31.87
CA VAL A 96 -26.24 9.09 31.79
C VAL A 96 -26.67 10.00 32.93
N PRO A 97 -25.72 10.52 33.74
CA PRO A 97 -26.04 11.47 34.81
C PRO A 97 -26.30 12.86 34.20
N GLY A 98 -27.02 13.69 34.91
CA GLY A 98 -27.30 15.07 34.49
C GLY A 98 -28.76 15.36 34.35
N LYS A 99 -29.11 16.53 33.83
CA LYS A 99 -30.48 17.00 33.66
C LYS A 99 -30.91 16.82 32.21
N PHE A 100 -31.98 16.06 31.99
CA PHE A 100 -32.51 15.77 30.64
C PHE A 100 -34.05 15.91 30.61
N GLY A 101 -34.56 16.97 31.21
CA GLY A 101 -36.00 17.21 31.32
C GLY A 101 -36.56 18.29 30.42
N ALA A 102 -35.71 19.14 29.84
CA ALA A 102 -36.12 20.34 29.11
C ALA A 102 -36.43 20.09 27.62
N SER A 103 -35.94 19.03 27.04
CA SER A 103 -36.09 18.75 25.61
C SER A 103 -36.64 17.35 25.33
N ALA A 104 -37.30 17.21 24.15
CA ALA A 104 -37.69 15.90 23.61
C ALA A 104 -36.54 15.22 22.84
N SER A 105 -35.40 15.89 22.65
CA SER A 105 -34.26 15.37 21.90
C SER A 105 -32.93 15.84 22.47
N TYR A 106 -31.94 14.96 22.44
CA TYR A 106 -30.58 15.24 22.90
C TYR A 106 -29.56 14.65 21.93
N LYS A 107 -28.48 15.41 21.69
CA LYS A 107 -27.40 14.95 20.83
C LYS A 107 -26.50 13.96 21.56
N VAL A 108 -26.29 12.81 20.93
CA VAL A 108 -25.47 11.71 21.48
C VAL A 108 -24.20 11.59 20.62
N TYR A 109 -23.08 11.32 21.31
CA TYR A 109 -21.79 11.11 20.69
C TYR A 109 -21.19 9.77 21.15
N TYR A 110 -20.69 9.02 20.20
CA TYR A 110 -19.69 7.99 20.44
C TYR A 110 -18.37 8.49 19.89
N LEU A 111 -17.35 8.62 20.73
CA LEU A 111 -16.08 9.26 20.41
C LEU A 111 -14.90 8.28 20.45
N GLY A 112 -15.14 7.01 20.16
CA GLY A 112 -14.14 5.95 20.31
C GLY A 112 -13.83 5.61 21.76
N LYS A 113 -12.82 4.79 21.98
CA LYS A 113 -12.47 4.27 23.32
C LYS A 113 -11.55 5.20 24.12
N ASN A 114 -10.80 6.08 23.45
CA ASN A 114 -9.76 6.90 24.08
C ASN A 114 -10.12 8.38 24.21
N SER A 115 -11.39 8.74 24.06
CA SER A 115 -11.83 10.14 24.13
C SER A 115 -11.99 10.63 25.57
N ASN A 116 -11.69 11.90 25.76
CA ASN A 116 -12.00 12.65 26.99
C ASN A 116 -13.42 13.27 26.99
N GLY A 117 -14.23 13.01 25.97
CA GLY A 117 -15.57 13.56 25.80
C GLY A 117 -15.66 14.84 24.98
N SER A 118 -14.55 15.34 24.44
CA SER A 118 -14.51 16.56 23.64
C SER A 118 -14.00 16.37 22.23
N GLN A 119 -13.30 15.26 21.97
CA GLN A 119 -12.65 14.99 20.68
C GLN A 119 -12.52 13.48 20.40
N VAL A 120 -12.30 13.15 19.13
CA VAL A 120 -11.96 11.82 18.65
C VAL A 120 -10.86 11.94 17.60
N THR A 121 -9.95 10.99 17.57
CA THR A 121 -8.85 10.94 16.60
C THR A 121 -8.94 9.68 15.76
N ILE A 122 -9.06 9.82 14.43
CA ILE A 122 -8.74 8.73 13.52
C ILE A 122 -7.21 8.60 13.56
N SER A 123 -6.73 7.48 14.10
CA SER A 123 -5.32 7.28 14.38
C SER A 123 -4.53 6.98 13.11
N ALA A 124 -3.36 7.60 12.99
CA ALA A 124 -2.38 7.24 11.96
C ALA A 124 -1.71 5.86 12.23
N ASN A 125 -1.84 5.34 13.46
CA ASN A 125 -1.35 4.02 13.84
C ASN A 125 -2.51 3.20 14.39
N GLN A 126 -2.89 2.16 13.63
CA GLN A 126 -3.97 1.25 13.99
C GLN A 126 -3.41 -0.16 14.14
N THR A 127 -4.03 -0.98 14.98
CA THR A 127 -3.58 -2.36 15.24
C THR A 127 -4.78 -3.29 15.27
N GLN A 128 -4.70 -4.35 14.48
CA GLN A 128 -5.68 -5.43 14.45
C GLN A 128 -5.02 -6.73 14.86
N THR A 129 -5.58 -7.46 15.81
CA THR A 129 -4.94 -8.62 16.45
C THR A 129 -5.29 -9.96 15.82
N ALA A 130 -6.37 -10.03 15.06
CA ALA A 130 -6.82 -11.23 14.36
C ALA A 130 -7.50 -10.87 13.02
N PRO A 131 -7.43 -11.73 12.01
CA PRO A 131 -8.17 -11.54 10.77
C PRO A 131 -9.68 -11.43 11.03
N ASP A 132 -10.37 -10.68 10.16
CA ASP A 132 -11.82 -10.51 10.19
C ASP A 132 -12.35 -10.08 11.59
N ASN A 133 -11.60 -9.17 12.23
CA ASN A 133 -11.92 -8.67 13.56
C ASN A 133 -11.83 -7.15 13.59
N THR A 134 -12.88 -6.50 14.05
CA THR A 134 -13.03 -5.04 14.08
C THR A 134 -13.07 -4.45 15.48
N GLU A 135 -12.69 -5.21 16.51
CA GLU A 135 -12.64 -4.75 17.91
C GLU A 135 -11.76 -3.50 18.10
N HIS A 136 -10.77 -3.31 17.23
CA HIS A 136 -9.87 -2.16 17.24
C HIS A 136 -10.51 -0.86 16.72
N PHE A 137 -11.70 -0.87 16.16
CA PHE A 137 -12.32 0.33 15.57
C PHE A 137 -12.43 1.47 16.59
N GLY A 138 -12.87 1.19 17.79
CA GLY A 138 -12.98 2.19 18.84
C GLY A 138 -11.63 2.87 19.18
N THR A 139 -10.53 2.12 19.19
CA THR A 139 -9.18 2.66 19.43
C THR A 139 -8.58 3.28 18.19
N ALA A 140 -8.97 2.82 17.00
CA ALA A 140 -8.56 3.38 15.71
C ALA A 140 -9.21 4.75 15.43
N GLY A 141 -10.25 5.11 16.18
CA GLY A 141 -10.92 6.40 16.05
C GLY A 141 -12.22 6.35 15.29
N ASP A 142 -12.89 5.19 15.28
CA ASP A 142 -14.29 5.14 14.86
C ASP A 142 -15.13 6.01 15.79
N TYR A 143 -16.03 6.79 15.20
CA TYR A 143 -16.91 7.68 15.93
C TYR A 143 -18.25 7.83 15.22
N GLY A 144 -19.25 8.23 15.98
CA GLY A 144 -20.57 8.46 15.44
C GLY A 144 -21.35 9.49 16.23
N THR A 145 -22.39 10.00 15.63
CA THR A 145 -23.34 10.94 16.24
C THR A 145 -24.75 10.44 16.08
N ALA A 146 -25.62 10.86 16.99
CA ALA A 146 -27.04 10.60 16.91
C ALA A 146 -27.85 11.72 17.55
N THR A 147 -29.13 11.75 17.24
CA THR A 147 -30.13 12.50 18.01
C THR A 147 -31.02 11.50 18.71
N ALA A 148 -30.90 11.44 20.03
CA ALA A 148 -31.81 10.63 20.85
C ALA A 148 -33.14 11.36 21.01
N THR A 149 -34.25 10.64 20.89
CA THR A 149 -35.60 11.20 21.01
C THR A 149 -36.38 10.50 22.11
N GLY A 150 -37.23 11.26 22.81
CA GLY A 150 -38.10 10.81 23.88
C GLY A 150 -39.15 11.86 24.22
N ALA A 151 -39.78 11.72 25.39
CA ALA A 151 -40.74 12.69 25.87
C ALA A 151 -40.05 13.79 26.69
N VAL A 152 -40.53 15.04 26.61
CA VAL A 152 -40.09 16.13 27.49
C VAL A 152 -40.38 15.72 28.95
N GLY A 153 -39.38 15.83 29.82
CA GLY A 153 -39.48 15.37 31.21
C GLY A 153 -39.41 13.85 31.38
N GLY A 154 -39.23 13.12 30.27
CA GLY A 154 -39.08 11.67 30.29
C GLY A 154 -37.69 11.21 30.81
N SER A 155 -37.61 9.95 31.15
CA SER A 155 -36.38 9.32 31.65
C SER A 155 -35.73 8.34 30.66
N ILE A 156 -36.34 8.18 29.48
CA ILE A 156 -35.89 7.24 28.43
C ILE A 156 -35.87 7.95 27.09
N PHE A 157 -34.72 7.91 26.41
CA PHE A 157 -34.52 8.42 25.07
C PHE A 157 -33.88 7.32 24.20
N SER A 158 -34.32 7.18 22.95
CA SER A 158 -33.83 6.19 22.00
C SER A 158 -33.05 6.85 20.89
N PHE A 159 -31.96 6.22 20.44
CA PHE A 159 -31.13 6.73 19.37
C PHE A 159 -30.57 5.64 18.46
N GLN A 160 -30.23 6.03 17.25
CA GLN A 160 -29.43 5.23 16.31
C GLN A 160 -28.16 6.01 15.98
N LEU A 161 -27.01 5.37 16.16
CA LEU A 161 -25.72 5.99 15.88
C LEU A 161 -25.44 5.98 14.38
N GLU A 162 -25.02 7.11 13.84
CA GLU A 162 -24.50 7.22 12.48
C GLU A 162 -22.98 7.33 12.52
N HIS A 163 -22.31 6.32 11.98
CA HIS A 163 -20.87 6.31 11.88
C HIS A 163 -20.38 7.34 10.86
N GLN A 164 -19.34 8.06 11.19
CA GLN A 164 -18.82 9.15 10.37
C GLN A 164 -17.63 8.76 9.51
N PRO A 165 -16.70 7.87 9.92
CA PRO A 165 -15.60 7.44 9.10
C PRO A 165 -16.01 6.61 7.88
N ALA A 166 -15.06 6.42 6.98
CA ALA A 166 -15.08 5.35 5.98
C ALA A 166 -14.17 4.21 6.42
N TYR A 167 -14.37 3.01 5.87
CA TYR A 167 -13.67 1.81 6.27
C TYR A 167 -13.10 1.10 5.05
N LEU A 168 -11.81 0.73 5.11
CA LEU A 168 -11.16 -0.08 4.09
C LEU A 168 -11.04 -1.52 4.59
N VAL A 169 -11.46 -2.47 3.77
CA VAL A 169 -11.41 -3.90 4.04
C VAL A 169 -10.39 -4.53 3.10
N PHE A 170 -9.16 -4.67 3.56
CA PHE A 170 -8.09 -5.28 2.78
C PHE A 170 -8.27 -6.80 2.73
N GLN A 171 -8.30 -7.33 1.52
CA GLN A 171 -8.44 -8.76 1.25
C GLN A 171 -7.33 -9.21 0.29
N PRO A 172 -6.09 -9.30 0.77
CA PRO A 172 -4.99 -9.74 -0.06
C PRO A 172 -5.07 -11.24 -0.32
N TYR A 173 -4.63 -11.64 -1.52
CA TYR A 173 -4.48 -13.04 -1.89
C TYR A 173 -3.31 -13.21 -2.86
N ILE A 174 -2.87 -14.44 -3.04
CA ILE A 174 -1.74 -14.77 -3.90
C ILE A 174 -2.14 -15.94 -4.79
N SER A 175 -2.26 -15.72 -6.10
CA SER A 175 -2.68 -16.75 -7.05
C SER A 175 -1.56 -17.75 -7.39
N ASN A 176 -0.29 -17.39 -7.16
CA ASN A 176 0.84 -18.33 -7.19
C ASN A 176 1.25 -18.72 -5.75
N THR A 177 2.09 -19.74 -5.59
CA THR A 177 2.42 -20.28 -4.26
C THR A 177 3.64 -19.66 -3.60
N ILE A 178 4.34 -18.75 -4.26
CA ILE A 178 5.67 -18.28 -3.83
C ILE A 178 5.67 -17.56 -2.47
N LEU A 179 4.56 -16.90 -2.12
CA LEU A 179 4.42 -16.18 -0.84
C LEU A 179 3.45 -16.86 0.13
N HIS A 180 3.01 -18.10 -0.12
CA HIS A 180 2.02 -18.77 0.73
C HIS A 180 2.52 -19.06 2.15
N ASP A 181 3.83 -19.15 2.36
CA ASP A 181 4.45 -19.33 3.66
C ASP A 181 4.83 -17.99 4.34
N CYS A 182 4.48 -16.87 3.71
CA CYS A 182 4.72 -15.53 4.22
C CYS A 182 3.51 -15.00 5.00
N TYR A 183 3.75 -13.91 5.73
CA TYR A 183 2.74 -13.26 6.57
C TYR A 183 2.60 -11.78 6.20
N LEU A 184 1.35 -11.30 6.24
CA LEU A 184 1.05 -9.88 6.18
C LEU A 184 1.32 -9.28 7.55
N THR A 185 2.35 -8.45 7.67
CA THR A 185 2.75 -7.86 8.96
C THR A 185 2.13 -6.49 9.19
N LYS A 186 1.86 -5.74 8.14
CA LYS A 186 1.16 -4.45 8.19
C LYS A 186 0.66 -4.03 6.81
N VAL A 187 -0.31 -3.13 6.80
CA VAL A 187 -0.80 -2.43 5.61
C VAL A 187 -0.55 -0.94 5.81
N GLU A 188 0.22 -0.33 4.91
CA GLU A 188 0.55 1.08 4.92
C GLU A 188 -0.21 1.78 3.79
N VAL A 189 -1.04 2.76 4.14
CA VAL A 189 -1.79 3.56 3.17
C VAL A 189 -1.28 4.99 3.22
N THR A 190 -0.91 5.54 2.06
CA THR A 190 -0.64 6.96 1.88
C THR A 190 -1.65 7.55 0.90
N SER A 191 -1.98 8.82 1.10
CA SER A 191 -2.97 9.55 0.32
C SER A 191 -2.42 10.89 -0.17
N ASP A 192 -3.05 11.46 -1.19
CA ASP A 192 -2.79 12.82 -1.67
C ASP A 192 -3.24 13.89 -0.68
N ASN A 193 -4.17 13.56 0.22
CA ASN A 193 -4.70 14.43 1.26
C ASN A 193 -4.87 13.66 2.58
N ASP A 194 -5.30 14.35 3.64
CA ASP A 194 -5.42 13.76 4.97
C ASP A 194 -6.46 12.64 5.00
N ILE A 195 -6.09 11.51 5.59
CA ILE A 195 -6.93 10.33 5.83
C ILE A 195 -7.05 9.98 7.32
N ALA A 196 -6.22 10.58 8.17
CA ALA A 196 -6.32 10.54 9.62
C ALA A 196 -6.39 11.97 10.14
N GLU A 197 -7.16 12.22 11.20
CA GLU A 197 -7.39 13.54 11.74
C GLU A 197 -8.04 13.49 13.11
N THR A 198 -7.85 14.54 13.90
CA THR A 198 -8.60 14.75 15.14
C THR A 198 -9.81 15.65 14.88
N TYR A 199 -10.96 15.24 15.39
CA TYR A 199 -12.21 16.00 15.35
C TYR A 199 -12.56 16.45 16.77
N SER A 200 -12.97 17.71 16.90
CA SER A 200 -13.41 18.29 18.18
C SER A 200 -14.87 18.69 18.10
N ILE A 201 -15.61 18.52 19.20
CA ILE A 201 -16.99 18.97 19.27
C ILE A 201 -17.02 20.49 19.28
N ASN A 202 -17.69 21.07 18.27
CA ASN A 202 -17.99 22.49 18.24
C ASN A 202 -19.03 22.83 19.32
N THR A 203 -18.65 23.64 20.29
CA THR A 203 -19.51 23.95 21.43
C THR A 203 -20.75 24.76 21.06
N THR A 204 -20.74 25.43 19.92
CA THR A 204 -21.87 26.25 19.42
C THR A 204 -22.84 25.41 18.61
N THR A 205 -22.33 24.62 17.65
CA THR A 205 -23.16 23.87 16.69
C THR A 205 -23.41 22.43 17.13
N GLY A 206 -22.56 21.88 18.02
CA GLY A 206 -22.54 20.47 18.39
C GLY A 206 -22.04 19.53 17.29
N ALA A 207 -21.50 20.08 16.18
CA ALA A 207 -20.87 19.29 15.12
C ALA A 207 -19.46 18.84 15.55
N LEU A 208 -18.95 17.78 14.91
CA LEU A 208 -17.57 17.37 15.03
C LEU A 208 -16.78 17.98 13.88
N ASP A 209 -15.97 18.96 14.20
CA ASP A 209 -15.15 19.70 13.24
C ASP A 209 -13.71 19.23 13.29
N ALA A 210 -13.07 19.17 12.12
CA ALA A 210 -11.65 18.84 12.00
C ALA A 210 -10.79 19.88 12.72
N SER A 211 -9.87 19.42 13.57
CA SER A 211 -8.93 20.27 14.29
C SER A 211 -7.74 20.64 13.42
N ALA A 212 -7.41 21.91 13.32
CA ALA A 212 -6.33 22.38 12.48
C ALA A 212 -4.97 21.76 12.88
N GLY A 213 -4.19 21.35 11.87
CA GLY A 213 -2.84 20.82 12.06
C GLY A 213 -2.75 19.38 12.61
N THR A 214 -3.88 18.67 12.71
CA THR A 214 -3.90 17.27 13.21
C THR A 214 -3.93 16.23 12.11
N GLY A 215 -4.01 16.65 10.84
CA GLY A 215 -4.14 15.76 9.70
C GLY A 215 -2.89 14.92 9.42
N SER A 216 -3.10 13.71 8.92
CA SER A 216 -2.05 12.83 8.40
C SER A 216 -2.49 12.21 7.09
N LYS A 217 -1.56 12.22 6.12
CA LYS A 217 -1.75 11.58 4.80
C LYS A 217 -1.37 10.09 4.81
N LYS A 218 -0.97 9.55 5.96
CA LYS A 218 -0.50 8.17 6.10
C LYS A 218 -1.13 7.50 7.29
N ILE A 219 -1.61 6.27 7.09
CA ILE A 219 -2.06 5.36 8.15
C ILE A 219 -1.32 4.04 7.98
N VAL A 220 -0.85 3.48 9.10
CA VAL A 220 -0.28 2.14 9.18
C VAL A 220 -1.19 1.28 10.05
N LEU A 221 -1.68 0.17 9.47
CA LEU A 221 -2.39 -0.88 10.19
C LEU A 221 -1.42 -2.03 10.47
N THR A 222 -1.11 -2.29 11.72
CA THR A 222 -0.26 -3.41 12.13
C THR A 222 -1.11 -4.66 12.35
N THR A 223 -0.70 -5.76 11.73
CA THR A 223 -1.37 -7.07 11.79
C THR A 223 -0.50 -8.15 12.46
N SER A 224 0.64 -7.76 13.01
CA SER A 224 1.60 -8.65 13.68
C SER A 224 1.89 -8.18 15.10
N GLY A 225 2.51 -9.03 15.90
CA GLY A 225 3.07 -8.66 17.20
C GLY A 225 2.33 -9.19 18.42
N SER A 226 1.18 -9.85 18.28
CA SER A 226 0.44 -10.36 19.44
C SER A 226 -0.33 -11.66 19.16
N GLY A 227 -0.50 -12.48 20.20
CA GLY A 227 -1.35 -13.66 20.21
C GLY A 227 -0.99 -14.72 19.17
N SER A 228 -1.99 -15.39 18.66
CA SER A 228 -1.86 -16.44 17.63
C SER A 228 -1.37 -15.90 16.29
N TYR A 229 -1.46 -14.59 16.08
CA TYR A 229 -1.03 -13.91 14.85
C TYR A 229 0.23 -13.04 15.08
N SER A 230 1.09 -13.43 15.99
CA SER A 230 2.32 -12.69 16.31
C SER A 230 3.24 -12.50 15.10
N ASN A 231 3.22 -13.43 14.14
CA ASN A 231 3.95 -13.33 12.88
C ASN A 231 3.25 -12.46 11.82
N GLY A 232 2.00 -12.10 12.02
CA GLY A 232 1.13 -11.44 11.05
C GLY A 232 0.00 -12.34 10.55
N PHE A 233 -0.80 -11.83 9.62
CA PHE A 233 -1.90 -12.61 9.04
C PHE A 233 -1.39 -13.53 7.93
N PRO A 234 -1.87 -14.78 7.83
CA PRO A 234 -1.38 -15.73 6.84
C PRO A 234 -1.78 -15.30 5.41
N LEU A 235 -0.94 -15.66 4.44
CA LEU A 235 -1.17 -15.43 3.01
C LEU A 235 -1.34 -16.75 2.24
N THR A 236 -2.06 -17.69 2.84
CA THR A 236 -2.26 -19.05 2.30
C THR A 236 -3.35 -19.15 1.24
N ASN A 237 -4.16 -18.11 1.08
CA ASN A 237 -5.31 -18.08 0.18
C ASN A 237 -4.91 -17.67 -1.25
N SER A 238 -5.44 -18.37 -2.24
CA SER A 238 -5.27 -18.07 -3.67
C SER A 238 -6.41 -17.23 -4.26
N SER A 239 -7.41 -16.93 -3.46
CA SER A 239 -8.51 -15.99 -3.74
C SER A 239 -8.84 -15.19 -2.50
N ALA A 240 -9.56 -14.08 -2.65
CA ALA A 240 -9.94 -13.23 -1.51
C ALA A 240 -10.67 -14.02 -0.42
N SER A 241 -10.24 -13.88 0.82
CA SER A 241 -10.77 -14.57 1.99
C SER A 241 -10.66 -13.68 3.23
N VAL A 242 -11.76 -13.08 3.63
CA VAL A 242 -11.83 -12.23 4.82
C VAL A 242 -11.41 -12.99 6.08
N SER A 243 -11.87 -14.23 6.22
CA SER A 243 -11.55 -15.07 7.38
C SER A 243 -10.06 -15.44 7.48
N THR A 244 -9.33 -15.47 6.37
CA THR A 244 -7.90 -15.80 6.36
C THR A 244 -7.04 -14.60 6.76
N ASN A 245 -7.31 -13.41 6.22
CA ASN A 245 -6.45 -12.25 6.42
C ASN A 245 -7.18 -10.90 6.26
N GLY A 246 -8.50 -10.86 6.38
CA GLY A 246 -9.26 -9.62 6.32
C GLY A 246 -8.74 -8.59 7.31
N ALA A 247 -8.23 -7.46 6.79
CA ALA A 247 -7.63 -6.39 7.58
C ALA A 247 -8.43 -5.09 7.39
N TYR A 248 -8.77 -4.42 8.48
CA TYR A 248 -9.71 -3.30 8.49
C TYR A 248 -9.06 -2.01 8.95
N MET A 249 -9.25 -0.94 8.19
CA MET A 249 -8.69 0.37 8.50
C MET A 249 -9.80 1.42 8.54
N VAL A 250 -9.77 2.25 9.57
CA VAL A 250 -10.64 3.42 9.71
C VAL A 250 -9.96 4.61 9.05
N ILE A 251 -10.64 5.29 8.14
CA ILE A 251 -10.12 6.48 7.44
C ILE A 251 -11.10 7.65 7.48
N LYS A 252 -10.56 8.86 7.34
CA LYS A 252 -11.34 10.06 7.07
C LYS A 252 -12.05 9.92 5.72
N PRO A 253 -13.38 10.12 5.64
CA PRO A 253 -14.09 10.12 4.37
C PRO A 253 -13.65 11.28 3.47
N GLY A 254 -13.86 11.13 2.17
CA GLY A 254 -13.52 12.12 1.15
C GLY A 254 -13.05 11.47 -0.14
N THR A 255 -12.68 12.29 -1.10
CA THR A 255 -12.06 11.82 -2.34
C THR A 255 -10.55 11.75 -2.14
N HIS A 256 -10.00 10.55 -2.28
CA HIS A 256 -8.60 10.26 -2.03
C HIS A 256 -7.98 9.51 -3.21
N ILE A 257 -6.70 9.76 -3.46
CA ILE A 257 -5.84 8.92 -4.29
C ILE A 257 -4.96 8.13 -3.32
N LEU A 258 -5.14 6.81 -3.27
CA LEU A 258 -4.47 5.96 -2.30
C LEU A 258 -3.33 5.17 -2.95
N LYS A 259 -2.22 5.09 -2.25
CA LYS A 259 -1.14 4.14 -2.48
C LYS A 259 -1.10 3.18 -1.29
N VAL A 260 -1.23 1.88 -1.57
CA VAL A 260 -1.26 0.83 -0.55
C VAL A 260 0.00 -0.01 -0.64
N ARG A 261 0.73 -0.11 0.46
CA ARG A 261 1.90 -0.98 0.59
C ARG A 261 1.56 -2.12 1.55
N TYR A 262 1.51 -3.33 1.02
CA TYR A 262 1.36 -4.56 1.80
C TYR A 262 2.74 -5.02 2.25
N TRP A 263 3.00 -5.01 3.56
CA TRP A 263 4.24 -5.51 4.13
C TRP A 263 4.14 -7.01 4.36
N VAL A 264 5.03 -7.74 3.70
CA VAL A 264 5.05 -9.20 3.67
C VAL A 264 6.39 -9.68 4.21
N LYS A 265 6.35 -10.63 5.14
CA LYS A 265 7.53 -11.21 5.76
C LYS A 265 7.58 -12.71 5.55
N ASP A 266 8.74 -13.18 5.10
CA ASP A 266 9.12 -14.58 5.11
C ASP A 266 9.89 -14.88 6.40
N ASN A 267 9.28 -15.66 7.31
CA ASN A 267 9.92 -16.00 8.59
C ASN A 267 11.07 -16.98 8.43
N ALA A 268 11.11 -17.79 7.36
CA ALA A 268 12.20 -18.74 7.13
C ALA A 268 13.52 -18.03 6.82
N THR A 269 13.47 -16.93 6.05
CA THR A 269 14.66 -16.15 5.65
C THR A 269 14.82 -14.86 6.45
N GLY A 270 13.78 -14.42 7.17
CA GLY A 270 13.71 -13.11 7.82
C GLY A 270 13.52 -11.94 6.86
N THR A 271 13.33 -12.20 5.56
CA THR A 271 13.12 -11.16 4.57
C THR A 271 11.74 -10.54 4.73
N GLU A 272 11.69 -9.22 4.91
CA GLU A 272 10.46 -8.42 4.94
C GLU A 272 10.55 -7.31 3.90
N GLY A 273 9.47 -7.12 3.15
CA GLY A 273 9.38 -6.09 2.13
C GLY A 273 7.95 -5.79 1.75
N THR A 274 7.78 -4.96 0.73
CA THR A 274 6.48 -4.44 0.33
C THR A 274 6.05 -4.93 -1.05
N ILE A 275 4.73 -5.00 -1.23
CA ILE A 275 4.08 -5.07 -2.54
C ILE A 275 3.18 -3.85 -2.64
N THR A 276 3.51 -2.95 -3.55
CA THR A 276 2.84 -1.66 -3.68
C THR A 276 1.76 -1.71 -4.76
N LYS A 277 0.56 -1.22 -4.40
CA LYS A 277 -0.57 -1.03 -5.31
C LYS A 277 -0.99 0.43 -5.29
N THR A 278 -1.29 0.98 -6.45
CA THR A 278 -1.80 2.33 -6.62
C THR A 278 -3.26 2.30 -7.05
N LEU A 279 -4.07 3.19 -6.51
CA LEU A 279 -5.50 3.29 -6.79
C LEU A 279 -5.81 4.64 -7.42
N PRO A 280 -6.77 4.70 -8.35
CA PRO A 280 -7.22 5.98 -8.89
C PRO A 280 -7.98 6.79 -7.82
N ALA A 281 -8.20 8.08 -8.09
CA ALA A 281 -9.05 8.92 -7.27
C ALA A 281 -10.42 8.27 -7.10
N THR A 282 -10.84 8.11 -5.84
CA THR A 282 -12.08 7.46 -5.46
C THR A 282 -12.69 8.20 -4.28
N THR A 283 -14.01 8.36 -4.29
CA THR A 283 -14.74 8.93 -3.16
C THR A 283 -15.08 7.84 -2.16
N TYR A 284 -14.54 8.00 -0.95
CA TYR A 284 -14.80 7.13 0.20
C TYR A 284 -15.81 7.83 1.10
N ALA A 285 -17.05 7.35 1.06
CA ALA A 285 -18.18 7.98 1.77
C ALA A 285 -18.19 7.59 3.26
N SER A 286 -18.74 8.48 4.11
CA SER A 286 -19.03 8.17 5.51
C SER A 286 -19.93 6.94 5.64
N ASN A 287 -19.80 6.22 6.72
CA ASN A 287 -20.62 5.04 7.06
C ASN A 287 -20.65 3.98 5.95
N THR A 288 -19.54 3.83 5.24
CA THR A 288 -19.41 2.94 4.09
C THR A 288 -18.10 2.17 4.19
N TYR A 289 -18.12 0.86 3.91
CA TYR A 289 -16.90 0.09 3.77
C TYR A 289 -16.59 -0.21 2.30
N TYR A 290 -15.32 -0.36 2.00
CA TYR A 290 -14.80 -0.59 0.65
C TYR A 290 -13.94 -1.84 0.64
N ASP A 291 -14.31 -2.81 -0.18
CA ASP A 291 -13.51 -4.02 -0.40
C ASP A 291 -12.28 -3.68 -1.23
N MET A 292 -11.12 -3.92 -0.63
CA MET A 292 -9.80 -3.68 -1.21
C MET A 292 -9.14 -5.02 -1.54
N THR A 293 -9.73 -5.77 -2.48
CA THR A 293 -9.13 -7.03 -2.94
C THR A 293 -7.89 -6.75 -3.77
N ALA A 294 -6.80 -7.46 -3.46
CA ALA A 294 -5.54 -7.32 -4.17
C ALA A 294 -4.86 -8.66 -4.35
N ASN A 295 -4.49 -8.97 -5.59
CA ASN A 295 -3.58 -10.05 -5.87
C ASN A 295 -2.14 -9.59 -5.60
N LEU A 296 -1.53 -10.14 -4.56
CA LEU A 296 -0.16 -9.84 -4.16
C LEU A 296 0.87 -10.68 -4.93
N ASN A 297 0.56 -11.12 -6.13
CA ASN A 297 1.58 -11.70 -6.98
C ASN A 297 2.71 -10.71 -7.12
N VAL A 298 3.84 -11.12 -6.58
CA VAL A 298 5.07 -10.35 -6.64
C VAL A 298 5.54 -10.24 -8.09
N ARG A 299 6.17 -9.12 -8.46
CA ARG A 299 6.79 -8.98 -9.77
C ARG A 299 7.82 -10.08 -9.97
N ASN A 300 7.67 -10.85 -11.02
CA ASN A 300 8.62 -11.90 -11.39
C ASN A 300 9.32 -11.52 -12.69
N TYR A 301 10.64 -11.50 -12.65
CA TYR A 301 11.48 -11.15 -13.78
C TYR A 301 12.16 -12.40 -14.34
N ASP A 302 12.07 -12.55 -15.66
CA ASP A 302 12.65 -13.69 -16.36
C ASP A 302 14.17 -13.71 -16.27
N GLY A 303 14.75 -14.86 -15.99
CA GLY A 303 16.20 -15.06 -15.93
C GLY A 303 16.89 -15.04 -17.31
N ASP A 304 16.14 -15.15 -18.40
CA ASP A 304 16.64 -15.17 -19.78
C ASP A 304 16.79 -13.78 -20.42
N LYS A 305 16.67 -12.69 -19.63
CA LYS A 305 16.82 -11.30 -20.11
C LYS A 305 18.17 -10.66 -19.81
N TYR A 306 19.16 -11.44 -19.40
CA TYR A 306 20.54 -10.99 -19.32
C TYR A 306 21.25 -11.29 -20.64
N TYR A 307 21.86 -10.29 -21.23
CA TYR A 307 22.54 -10.38 -22.53
C TYR A 307 23.91 -9.74 -22.49
N MET A 308 24.89 -10.33 -23.17
CA MET A 308 25.99 -9.55 -23.70
C MET A 308 25.43 -8.58 -24.75
N TRP A 309 26.02 -7.41 -24.89
CA TRP A 309 25.43 -6.39 -25.77
C TRP A 309 25.28 -6.86 -27.20
N ASP A 310 24.06 -6.75 -27.72
CA ASP A 310 23.67 -7.14 -29.09
C ASP A 310 24.00 -8.60 -29.46
N ALA A 311 24.05 -9.49 -28.47
CA ALA A 311 24.17 -10.92 -28.70
C ALA A 311 22.90 -11.47 -29.37
N GLN A 312 23.03 -12.54 -30.13
CA GLN A 312 21.89 -13.22 -30.77
C GLN A 312 21.01 -13.96 -29.75
N GLN A 313 21.62 -14.42 -28.65
CA GLN A 313 20.96 -15.18 -27.58
C GLN A 313 21.34 -14.64 -26.21
N ASN A 314 20.49 -14.95 -25.20
CA ASN A 314 20.77 -14.52 -23.84
C ASN A 314 22.04 -15.16 -23.28
N PHE A 315 22.55 -14.59 -22.20
CA PHE A 315 23.84 -14.93 -21.60
C PHE A 315 23.99 -16.42 -21.26
N TRP A 316 22.89 -17.07 -20.88
CA TRP A 316 22.85 -18.49 -20.49
C TRP A 316 21.98 -19.34 -21.41
N SER A 317 21.71 -18.89 -22.62
CA SER A 317 20.80 -19.58 -23.56
C SER A 317 21.13 -21.06 -23.71
N GLY A 318 20.10 -21.90 -23.61
CA GLY A 318 20.17 -23.35 -23.60
C GLY A 318 20.55 -23.97 -22.26
N HIS A 319 20.96 -23.13 -21.28
CA HIS A 319 21.39 -23.55 -19.93
C HIS A 319 20.87 -22.61 -18.86
N GLU A 320 19.69 -22.05 -19.08
CA GLU A 320 19.01 -21.20 -18.12
C GLU A 320 18.71 -21.96 -16.82
N TRP A 321 18.47 -21.24 -15.76
CA TRP A 321 18.28 -21.77 -14.42
C TRP A 321 17.20 -22.87 -14.30
N ASN A 322 16.17 -22.79 -15.16
CA ASN A 322 15.03 -23.73 -15.22
C ASN A 322 15.12 -24.72 -16.39
N SER A 323 16.23 -24.80 -17.08
CA SER A 323 16.46 -25.77 -18.15
C SER A 323 16.81 -27.16 -17.63
N ALA A 324 16.82 -28.15 -18.50
CA ALA A 324 17.19 -29.53 -18.13
C ALA A 324 18.65 -29.67 -17.67
N ASN A 325 19.55 -28.80 -18.13
CA ASN A 325 20.96 -28.77 -17.76
C ASN A 325 21.38 -27.33 -17.44
N PRO A 326 21.03 -26.81 -16.24
CA PRO A 326 21.26 -25.42 -15.90
C PRO A 326 22.73 -25.12 -15.56
N TRP A 327 23.22 -24.00 -16.09
CA TRP A 327 24.52 -23.40 -15.72
C TRP A 327 24.36 -22.05 -15.04
N GLN A 328 23.22 -21.42 -15.22
CA GLN A 328 22.99 -20.05 -14.78
C GLN A 328 23.08 -19.92 -13.25
N PRO A 329 24.03 -19.12 -12.72
CA PRO A 329 24.04 -18.77 -11.31
C PRO A 329 22.80 -17.96 -10.93
N VAL A 330 22.14 -18.32 -9.84
CA VAL A 330 20.87 -17.73 -9.38
C VAL A 330 20.97 -17.01 -8.04
N LEU A 331 22.11 -17.15 -7.35
CA LEU A 331 22.38 -16.46 -6.10
C LEU A 331 23.58 -15.53 -6.26
N LYS A 332 23.56 -14.45 -5.49
CA LYS A 332 24.64 -13.46 -5.48
C LYS A 332 26.01 -14.12 -5.28
N ASP A 333 26.96 -13.68 -6.08
CA ASP A 333 28.37 -14.10 -6.09
C ASP A 333 28.62 -15.56 -6.53
N ASN A 334 27.58 -16.32 -6.87
CA ASN A 334 27.75 -17.63 -7.49
C ASN A 334 28.25 -17.46 -8.93
N THR A 335 29.09 -18.43 -9.35
CA THR A 335 29.78 -18.40 -10.64
C THR A 335 29.59 -19.68 -11.43
N ASN A 336 29.68 -19.57 -12.76
CA ASN A 336 29.83 -20.69 -13.67
C ASN A 336 30.76 -20.27 -14.82
N ALA A 337 31.78 -21.07 -15.10
CA ALA A 337 32.79 -20.76 -16.13
C ALA A 337 32.32 -21.01 -17.56
N ASN A 338 31.13 -21.58 -17.78
CA ASN A 338 30.60 -21.94 -19.09
C ASN A 338 29.88 -20.78 -19.80
N TYR A 339 30.26 -19.54 -19.53
CA TYR A 339 29.79 -18.39 -20.29
C TYR A 339 30.50 -18.28 -21.64
N ALA A 340 29.92 -17.50 -22.57
CA ALA A 340 30.49 -17.33 -23.92
C ALA A 340 31.87 -16.63 -23.86
N GLN A 341 32.87 -17.18 -24.59
CA GLN A 341 34.25 -16.74 -24.54
C GLN A 341 34.68 -15.98 -25.81
N ASN A 342 33.97 -16.19 -26.93
CA ASN A 342 34.30 -15.61 -28.23
C ASN A 342 33.09 -15.62 -29.17
N ASN A 343 33.23 -15.00 -30.33
CA ASN A 343 32.16 -14.76 -31.30
C ASN A 343 31.70 -16.02 -32.08
N THR A 344 32.25 -17.17 -31.83
CA THR A 344 31.71 -18.44 -32.35
C THR A 344 30.51 -18.92 -31.55
N ASP A 345 30.29 -18.36 -30.36
CA ASP A 345 29.15 -18.63 -29.52
C ASP A 345 28.08 -17.54 -29.74
N SER A 346 26.85 -17.95 -30.05
CA SER A 346 25.72 -17.02 -30.30
C SER A 346 25.29 -16.18 -29.07
N ARG A 347 25.78 -16.54 -27.88
CA ARG A 347 25.58 -15.79 -26.64
C ARG A 347 26.59 -14.65 -26.47
N TYR A 348 27.67 -14.62 -27.31
CA TYR A 348 28.69 -13.59 -27.25
C TYR A 348 28.20 -12.28 -27.88
N TYR A 349 28.75 -11.14 -27.43
CA TYR A 349 28.34 -9.85 -27.93
C TYR A 349 28.67 -9.68 -29.43
N ASN A 350 27.96 -8.75 -30.10
CA ASN A 350 28.25 -8.39 -31.46
C ASN A 350 29.53 -7.55 -31.51
N ASP A 351 30.63 -8.12 -32.01
CA ASP A 351 31.95 -7.51 -32.10
C ASP A 351 32.27 -6.95 -33.49
N SER A 352 31.27 -6.87 -34.38
CA SER A 352 31.47 -6.49 -35.80
C SER A 352 31.10 -5.06 -36.16
N TYR A 353 30.80 -4.21 -35.18
CA TYR A 353 30.45 -2.81 -35.44
C TYR A 353 31.67 -1.88 -35.44
N PRO A 354 31.64 -0.79 -36.23
CA PRO A 354 32.74 0.17 -36.29
C PRO A 354 32.82 1.04 -35.03
N SER A 355 34.03 1.52 -34.71
CA SER A 355 34.29 2.43 -33.58
C SER A 355 34.99 3.70 -34.06
N ASN A 356 34.37 4.41 -35.00
CA ASN A 356 34.97 5.55 -35.72
C ASN A 356 34.10 6.81 -35.69
N GLY A 357 33.28 6.99 -34.65
CA GLY A 357 32.39 8.14 -34.50
C GLY A 357 31.09 8.05 -35.29
N THR A 358 30.80 6.89 -35.89
CA THR A 358 29.52 6.65 -36.55
C THR A 358 28.49 6.04 -35.57
N SER A 359 27.21 6.29 -35.82
CA SER A 359 26.14 5.64 -35.07
C SER A 359 26.20 4.13 -35.26
N CYS A 360 26.19 3.40 -34.15
CA CYS A 360 26.23 1.95 -34.13
C CYS A 360 25.05 1.40 -33.32
N PRO A 361 23.84 1.32 -33.93
CA PRO A 361 22.69 0.71 -33.28
C PRO A 361 22.87 -0.80 -33.21
N ALA A 362 22.28 -1.43 -32.16
CA ALA A 362 22.18 -2.87 -32.07
C ALA A 362 21.40 -3.45 -33.25
N THR A 363 21.77 -4.64 -33.67
CA THR A 363 21.20 -5.33 -34.85
C THR A 363 20.34 -6.52 -34.51
N HIS A 364 20.49 -7.07 -33.32
CA HIS A 364 19.73 -8.23 -32.85
C HIS A 364 18.70 -7.85 -31.75
N SER A 365 17.49 -8.39 -31.86
CA SER A 365 16.54 -8.33 -30.76
C SER A 365 17.03 -9.19 -29.59
N PRO A 366 16.80 -8.80 -28.32
CA PRO A 366 16.03 -7.62 -27.92
C PRO A 366 16.82 -6.32 -27.85
N CYS A 367 18.14 -6.31 -28.00
CA CYS A 367 18.95 -5.09 -27.83
C CYS A 367 18.56 -3.96 -28.79
N LYS A 368 18.25 -4.29 -30.05
CA LYS A 368 17.85 -3.27 -31.06
C LYS A 368 16.51 -2.57 -30.71
N ASP A 369 15.69 -3.20 -29.90
CA ASP A 369 14.34 -2.71 -29.54
C ASP A 369 14.35 -1.88 -28.25
N LEU A 370 15.51 -1.72 -27.63
CA LEU A 370 15.67 -0.94 -26.40
C LEU A 370 15.66 0.58 -26.69
N PRO A 371 15.39 1.39 -25.66
CA PRO A 371 15.67 2.83 -25.76
C PRO A 371 17.11 3.08 -26.18
N ASN A 372 17.34 4.08 -27.04
CA ASN A 372 18.69 4.46 -27.41
C ASN A 372 19.39 5.24 -26.27
N ALA A 373 20.67 5.51 -26.40
CA ALA A 373 21.44 6.21 -25.38
C ALA A 373 20.90 7.62 -25.11
N ASN A 374 20.44 8.35 -26.13
CA ASN A 374 19.82 9.67 -25.93
C ASN A 374 18.57 9.57 -25.08
N GLU A 375 17.67 8.67 -25.43
CA GLU A 375 16.42 8.43 -24.69
C GLU A 375 16.71 8.06 -23.22
N MET A 376 17.66 7.17 -22.99
CA MET A 376 18.04 6.70 -21.67
C MET A 376 18.57 7.82 -20.77
N SER A 377 19.30 8.79 -21.34
CA SER A 377 19.83 9.93 -20.59
C SER A 377 18.73 10.79 -19.95
N TRP A 378 17.55 10.85 -20.55
CA TRP A 378 16.41 11.58 -20.01
C TRP A 378 15.83 10.91 -18.78
N TYR A 379 15.74 9.58 -18.74
CA TYR A 379 15.37 8.86 -17.51
C TYR A 379 16.38 9.12 -16.39
N VAL A 380 17.68 9.13 -16.70
CA VAL A 380 18.72 9.38 -15.71
C VAL A 380 18.61 10.78 -15.11
N MET A 381 18.46 11.81 -15.93
CA MET A 381 18.52 13.20 -15.49
C MET A 381 17.16 13.79 -15.09
N TYR A 382 16.06 13.34 -15.69
CA TYR A 382 14.72 13.90 -15.50
C TYR A 382 13.68 12.87 -15.03
N GLY A 383 14.06 11.61 -14.90
CA GLY A 383 13.18 10.54 -14.47
C GLY A 383 12.79 10.59 -12.97
N ASP A 384 13.28 11.58 -12.23
CA ASP A 384 13.08 11.71 -10.77
C ASP A 384 13.29 10.37 -10.06
N PRO A 385 14.49 9.76 -10.17
CA PRO A 385 14.73 8.42 -9.65
C PRO A 385 14.61 8.38 -8.14
N ARG A 386 13.92 7.35 -7.63
CA ARG A 386 13.66 7.14 -6.21
C ARG A 386 13.96 5.71 -5.83
N TRP A 387 14.96 5.53 -4.99
CA TRP A 387 15.34 4.22 -4.48
C TRP A 387 14.28 3.69 -3.52
N ASP A 388 13.83 2.46 -3.76
CA ASP A 388 12.94 1.69 -2.90
C ASP A 388 13.69 0.44 -2.41
N ALA A 389 14.09 0.46 -1.14
CA ALA A 389 14.81 -0.65 -0.52
C ALA A 389 13.89 -1.83 -0.17
N ASP A 390 12.57 -1.63 -0.19
CA ASP A 390 11.60 -2.55 0.40
C ASP A 390 10.75 -3.29 -0.61
N GLU A 391 10.58 -2.77 -1.83
CA GLU A 391 9.72 -3.41 -2.83
C GLU A 391 10.25 -4.79 -3.21
N LEU A 392 9.39 -5.80 -3.03
CA LEU A 392 9.69 -7.20 -3.30
C LEU A 392 9.56 -7.54 -4.78
N TRP A 393 10.44 -8.39 -5.25
CA TRP A 393 10.40 -8.99 -6.57
C TRP A 393 11.10 -10.34 -6.57
N THR A 394 10.82 -11.15 -7.59
CA THR A 394 11.44 -12.46 -7.77
C THR A 394 12.14 -12.55 -9.11
N THR A 395 13.18 -13.35 -9.16
CA THR A 395 13.79 -13.84 -10.40
C THR A 395 14.46 -15.18 -10.14
N MET A 396 14.47 -16.04 -11.14
CA MET A 396 15.14 -17.34 -11.09
C MET A 396 14.78 -18.17 -9.84
N GLY A 397 13.51 -18.10 -9.41
CA GLY A 397 12.99 -18.85 -8.27
C GLY A 397 13.34 -18.29 -6.88
N HIS A 398 13.93 -17.12 -6.78
CA HIS A 398 14.33 -16.49 -5.52
C HIS A 398 13.67 -15.14 -5.30
N LEU A 399 13.40 -14.84 -4.01
CA LEU A 399 12.82 -13.57 -3.56
C LEU A 399 13.94 -12.58 -3.25
N TYR A 400 13.79 -11.37 -3.81
CA TYR A 400 14.69 -10.23 -3.62
C TYR A 400 13.89 -8.98 -3.27
N LYS A 401 14.59 -7.93 -2.88
CA LYS A 401 14.04 -6.58 -2.71
C LYS A 401 15.05 -5.52 -3.13
N GLY A 402 14.56 -4.32 -3.39
CA GLY A 402 15.38 -3.18 -3.80
C GLY A 402 15.34 -2.89 -5.29
N GLY A 403 15.17 -1.63 -5.62
CA GLY A 403 15.09 -1.14 -6.98
C GLY A 403 14.82 0.36 -7.04
N MET A 404 14.48 0.85 -8.21
CA MET A 404 14.32 2.27 -8.46
C MET A 404 13.02 2.56 -9.18
N TRP A 405 12.31 3.60 -8.72
CA TRP A 405 11.17 4.17 -9.42
C TRP A 405 11.64 5.30 -10.33
N PHE A 406 11.14 5.31 -11.57
CA PHE A 406 11.39 6.36 -12.56
C PHE A 406 10.07 6.84 -13.15
N LYS A 407 10.00 8.11 -13.55
CA LYS A 407 8.89 8.61 -14.38
C LYS A 407 8.80 7.84 -15.69
N LYS A 408 7.57 7.54 -16.09
CA LYS A 408 7.25 6.89 -17.37
C LYS A 408 7.61 7.79 -18.54
N LYS A 409 7.91 7.19 -19.69
CA LYS A 409 8.18 7.88 -20.96
C LYS A 409 7.10 8.93 -21.30
N SER A 410 5.82 8.56 -21.16
CA SER A 410 4.71 9.47 -21.44
C SER A 410 4.73 10.73 -20.57
N VAL A 411 5.16 10.61 -19.33
CA VAL A 411 5.30 11.73 -18.38
C VAL A 411 6.47 12.61 -18.81
N LEU A 412 7.62 12.02 -19.09
CA LEU A 412 8.80 12.76 -19.58
C LEU A 412 8.50 13.50 -20.88
N GLN A 413 7.79 12.88 -21.81
CA GLN A 413 7.35 13.51 -23.06
C GLN A 413 6.42 14.70 -22.78
N GLY A 414 5.44 14.55 -21.89
CA GLY A 414 4.53 15.62 -21.51
C GLY A 414 5.23 16.82 -20.83
N GLU A 415 6.34 16.57 -20.15
CA GLU A 415 7.19 17.60 -19.54
C GLU A 415 8.20 18.24 -20.49
N GLY A 416 8.32 17.74 -21.74
CA GLY A 416 9.32 18.17 -22.69
C GLY A 416 10.73 17.64 -22.39
N HIS A 417 10.85 16.55 -21.62
CA HIS A 417 12.08 15.94 -21.16
C HIS A 417 12.31 14.56 -21.79
N TYR A 418 12.11 14.46 -23.08
CA TYR A 418 12.36 13.23 -23.83
C TYR A 418 12.66 13.53 -25.30
N ASN A 419 13.72 12.92 -25.83
CA ASN A 419 14.11 13.10 -27.23
C ASN A 419 14.93 11.89 -27.68
N THR A 420 14.71 11.44 -28.93
CA THR A 420 15.42 10.31 -29.52
C THR A 420 16.72 10.74 -30.23
N GLU A 421 16.81 12.00 -30.64
CA GLU A 421 17.93 12.54 -31.42
C GLU A 421 18.94 13.31 -30.57
N LYS A 422 18.54 13.78 -29.41
CA LYS A 422 19.35 14.56 -28.47
C LYS A 422 19.25 14.00 -27.06
N SER A 423 20.39 13.94 -26.39
CA SER A 423 20.45 13.54 -24.98
C SER A 423 19.96 14.64 -24.03
N ALA A 424 20.00 14.40 -22.75
CA ALA A 424 19.40 15.22 -21.71
C ALA A 424 19.92 16.67 -21.61
N ASP A 425 21.03 17.02 -22.28
CA ASP A 425 21.50 18.41 -22.43
C ASP A 425 20.79 19.18 -23.55
N GLY A 426 19.93 18.51 -24.32
CA GLY A 426 19.19 19.09 -25.44
C GLY A 426 19.99 19.33 -26.69
N SER A 427 21.28 18.98 -26.73
CA SER A 427 22.19 19.29 -27.85
C SER A 427 23.04 18.11 -28.32
N THR A 428 23.56 17.29 -27.43
CA THR A 428 24.50 16.20 -27.77
C THR A 428 23.77 14.97 -28.26
N ASP A 429 24.20 14.43 -29.37
CA ASP A 429 23.79 13.11 -29.88
C ASP A 429 24.83 12.06 -29.44
N LEU A 430 24.44 11.20 -28.49
CA LEU A 430 25.33 10.18 -27.93
C LEU A 430 25.69 9.07 -28.92
N ARG A 431 24.96 8.97 -30.01
CA ARG A 431 25.26 7.97 -31.08
C ARG A 431 26.53 8.29 -31.84
N THR A 432 26.94 9.56 -31.84
CA THR A 432 28.15 10.03 -32.54
C THR A 432 29.17 10.70 -31.63
N THR A 433 28.71 11.25 -30.50
CA THR A 433 29.56 11.96 -29.54
C THR A 433 29.43 11.29 -28.18
N GLN A 434 30.51 10.69 -27.68
CA GLN A 434 30.43 10.02 -26.37
C GLN A 434 30.33 11.03 -25.24
N LYS A 435 29.39 10.78 -24.33
CA LYS A 435 29.17 11.54 -23.12
C LYS A 435 28.53 10.66 -22.04
N GLU A 436 28.86 10.94 -20.80
CA GLU A 436 28.25 10.30 -19.64
C GLU A 436 27.29 11.25 -18.93
N TYR A 437 26.30 10.68 -18.25
CA TYR A 437 25.40 11.40 -17.36
C TYR A 437 25.40 10.73 -16.00
N LEU A 438 25.48 11.54 -14.96
CA LEU A 438 25.45 11.08 -13.58
C LEU A 438 24.47 11.92 -12.77
N ASN A 439 23.51 11.26 -12.15
CA ASN A 439 22.58 11.86 -11.21
C ASN A 439 22.89 11.35 -9.79
N THR A 440 23.37 12.25 -8.92
CA THR A 440 23.67 11.99 -7.52
C THR A 440 22.77 12.77 -6.58
N ASN A 441 21.62 13.22 -7.07
CA ASN A 441 20.69 14.01 -6.29
C ASN A 441 20.25 13.22 -5.03
N SER A 442 20.29 13.89 -3.89
CA SER A 442 19.86 13.31 -2.60
C SER A 442 18.40 12.85 -2.58
N SER A 443 17.56 13.36 -3.51
CA SER A 443 16.18 12.87 -3.71
C SER A 443 16.11 11.38 -4.01
N ILE A 444 17.16 10.78 -4.56
CA ILE A 444 17.22 9.35 -4.86
C ILE A 444 16.97 8.51 -3.59
N TYR A 445 17.55 8.88 -2.45
CA TYR A 445 17.46 8.11 -1.22
C TYR A 445 16.88 8.86 -0.01
N ASN A 446 16.73 10.19 -0.06
CA ASN A 446 16.31 11.00 1.08
C ASN A 446 14.88 11.55 0.96
N SER A 447 14.33 11.76 -0.23
CA SER A 447 13.02 12.38 -0.41
C SER A 447 11.85 11.40 -0.42
N GLY A 448 12.14 10.13 -0.18
CA GLY A 448 11.12 9.07 -0.14
C GLY A 448 10.58 8.66 -1.51
N LEU A 449 9.58 7.78 -1.47
CA LEU A 449 8.91 7.26 -2.67
C LEU A 449 8.02 8.33 -3.32
N PRO A 450 7.61 8.14 -4.58
CA PRO A 450 6.62 9.02 -5.19
C PRO A 450 5.37 9.16 -4.34
N ASP A 451 4.85 10.37 -4.22
CA ASP A 451 3.61 10.63 -3.51
C ASP A 451 2.43 9.86 -4.12
N ALA A 452 1.40 9.59 -3.33
CA ALA A 452 0.24 8.83 -3.78
C ALA A 452 -0.42 9.42 -5.04
N ALA A 453 -0.50 10.74 -5.14
CA ALA A 453 -1.04 11.45 -6.31
C ALA A 453 -0.24 11.21 -7.59
N ASP A 454 1.06 11.00 -7.48
CA ASP A 454 1.99 10.85 -8.60
C ASP A 454 2.43 9.40 -8.84
N ALA A 455 2.14 8.48 -7.93
CA ALA A 455 2.62 7.09 -7.99
C ALA A 455 2.31 6.37 -9.32
N GLY A 456 1.15 6.66 -9.92
CA GLY A 456 0.77 6.11 -11.23
C GLY A 456 1.60 6.63 -12.42
N LYS A 457 2.38 7.71 -12.23
CA LYS A 457 3.27 8.30 -13.23
C LYS A 457 4.65 7.63 -13.28
N TYR A 458 4.90 6.68 -12.37
CA TYR A 458 6.19 6.01 -12.22
C TYR A 458 6.10 4.54 -12.59
N PHE A 459 7.23 3.99 -13.01
CA PHE A 459 7.44 2.55 -13.18
C PHE A 459 8.64 2.10 -12.35
N TYR A 460 8.71 0.80 -12.08
CA TYR A 460 9.72 0.21 -11.21
C TYR A 460 10.72 -0.62 -12.00
N LEU A 461 12.02 -0.41 -11.74
CA LEU A 461 13.10 -1.27 -12.21
C LEU A 461 13.78 -1.95 -11.02
N PRO A 462 13.84 -3.30 -10.98
CA PRO A 462 14.52 -4.02 -9.92
C PRO A 462 16.03 -3.81 -9.99
N ALA A 463 16.70 -3.86 -8.83
CA ALA A 463 18.15 -3.95 -8.73
C ALA A 463 18.58 -5.37 -9.11
N ILE A 464 18.43 -5.71 -10.38
CA ILE A 464 18.47 -7.08 -10.93
C ILE A 464 19.88 -7.67 -10.96
N GLY A 465 20.92 -6.87 -10.66
CA GLY A 465 22.30 -7.31 -10.82
C GLY A 465 22.69 -7.56 -12.27
N TYR A 466 23.81 -8.20 -12.46
CA TYR A 466 24.36 -8.50 -13.78
C TYR A 466 25.40 -9.63 -13.70
N TYR A 467 25.78 -10.15 -14.86
CA TYR A 467 26.83 -11.17 -14.96
C TYR A 467 28.14 -10.56 -15.44
N ILE A 468 29.25 -10.88 -14.74
CA ILE A 468 30.61 -10.62 -15.16
C ILE A 468 31.37 -11.93 -15.13
N THR A 469 31.96 -12.34 -16.24
CA THR A 469 32.77 -13.57 -16.33
C THR A 469 32.07 -14.78 -15.69
N GLY A 470 30.75 -14.88 -15.90
CA GLY A 470 29.94 -15.97 -15.38
C GLY A 470 29.49 -15.83 -13.94
N GLN A 471 29.83 -14.75 -13.24
CA GLN A 471 29.40 -14.49 -11.86
C GLN A 471 28.17 -13.58 -11.83
N LEU A 472 27.14 -13.96 -11.04
CA LEU A 472 26.00 -13.08 -10.72
C LEU A 472 26.41 -12.06 -9.67
N THR A 473 26.46 -10.79 -10.06
CA THR A 473 27.02 -9.71 -9.26
C THR A 473 25.94 -8.69 -8.89
N ASN A 474 26.00 -8.19 -7.65
CA ASN A 474 25.20 -7.07 -7.13
C ASN A 474 23.68 -7.18 -7.26
N ILE A 475 23.12 -8.38 -7.39
CA ILE A 475 21.66 -8.56 -7.34
C ILE A 475 21.10 -8.06 -6.00
N GLY A 476 20.02 -7.29 -6.06
CA GLY A 476 19.42 -6.60 -4.91
C GLY A 476 20.07 -5.26 -4.55
N GLY A 477 21.22 -4.91 -5.14
CA GLY A 477 21.94 -3.66 -4.85
C GLY A 477 22.14 -2.72 -6.03
N VAL A 478 22.26 -3.28 -7.23
CA VAL A 478 22.49 -2.52 -8.48
C VAL A 478 21.57 -3.03 -9.58
N GLY A 479 20.98 -2.12 -10.32
CA GLY A 479 20.34 -2.41 -11.61
C GLY A 479 21.26 -1.96 -12.75
N ALA A 480 21.46 -2.82 -13.76
CA ALA A 480 22.26 -2.52 -14.94
C ALA A 480 21.49 -2.93 -16.20
N TYR A 481 21.31 -1.99 -17.10
CA TYR A 481 20.40 -2.10 -18.23
C TYR A 481 21.06 -1.57 -19.51
N TRP A 482 21.11 -2.41 -20.57
CA TRP A 482 21.64 -2.01 -21.86
C TRP A 482 20.75 -0.96 -22.55
N THR A 483 21.39 -0.11 -23.37
CA THR A 483 20.73 0.68 -24.41
C THR A 483 20.87 -0.01 -25.77
N SER A 484 20.19 0.51 -26.78
CA SER A 484 20.35 0.01 -28.15
C SER A 484 21.62 0.54 -28.90
N ASN A 485 22.50 1.27 -28.22
CA ASN A 485 23.69 1.87 -28.86
C ASN A 485 24.99 1.35 -28.26
N ALA A 486 25.89 0.98 -29.18
CA ALA A 486 27.31 0.87 -28.91
C ALA A 486 27.93 2.23 -28.58
N ASN A 487 29.08 2.23 -27.93
CA ASN A 487 29.93 3.42 -27.84
C ASN A 487 30.49 3.76 -29.24
N PRO A 488 30.38 5.00 -29.74
CA PRO A 488 30.80 5.33 -31.09
C PRO A 488 32.33 5.27 -31.32
N TRP A 489 33.13 5.24 -30.25
CA TRP A 489 34.59 5.30 -30.32
C TRP A 489 35.34 4.10 -29.74
N LEU A 490 34.61 3.20 -29.05
CA LEU A 490 35.17 2.03 -28.36
C LEU A 490 34.47 0.76 -28.85
N SER A 491 35.18 -0.10 -29.56
CA SER A 491 34.58 -1.26 -30.26
C SER A 491 34.07 -2.39 -29.36
N ASP A 492 34.47 -2.41 -28.10
CA ASP A 492 34.08 -3.42 -27.12
C ASP A 492 33.19 -2.86 -25.98
N ARG A 493 32.65 -1.66 -26.21
CA ARG A 493 31.84 -0.94 -25.21
C ARG A 493 30.48 -0.56 -25.76
N ALA A 494 29.50 -0.52 -24.88
CA ALA A 494 28.15 -0.04 -25.19
C ALA A 494 27.63 0.85 -24.09
N TYR A 495 26.68 1.72 -24.43
CA TYR A 495 25.99 2.53 -23.44
C TYR A 495 25.06 1.68 -22.60
N ASP A 496 25.09 1.91 -21.31
CA ASP A 496 24.19 1.31 -20.33
C ASP A 496 23.71 2.33 -19.30
N MET A 497 22.55 2.08 -18.74
CA MET A 497 22.08 2.74 -17.53
C MET A 497 22.30 1.82 -16.34
N ASP A 498 22.99 2.31 -15.33
CA ASP A 498 23.04 1.64 -14.04
C ASP A 498 22.51 2.52 -12.90
N PHE A 499 22.07 1.89 -11.83
CA PHE A 499 21.67 2.58 -10.61
C PHE A 499 22.02 1.77 -9.37
N SER A 500 22.24 2.51 -8.31
CA SER A 500 22.34 2.01 -6.94
C SER A 500 21.47 2.88 -6.02
N ARG A 501 21.48 2.59 -4.73
CA ARG A 501 20.72 3.40 -3.78
C ARG A 501 21.12 4.88 -3.71
N VAL A 502 22.25 5.28 -4.30
CA VAL A 502 22.81 6.64 -4.17
C VAL A 502 22.96 7.39 -5.48
N ASN A 503 22.90 6.70 -6.60
CA ASN A 503 23.08 7.33 -7.91
C ASN A 503 22.38 6.58 -9.04
N VAL A 504 22.23 7.29 -10.15
CA VAL A 504 21.84 6.75 -11.46
C VAL A 504 22.79 7.30 -12.49
N SER A 505 23.33 6.46 -13.36
CA SER A 505 24.26 6.87 -14.41
C SER A 505 23.86 6.34 -15.78
N LEU A 506 24.18 7.09 -16.81
CA LEU A 506 24.32 6.60 -18.15
C LEU A 506 25.82 6.56 -18.46
N ASN A 507 26.37 5.37 -18.60
CA ASN A 507 27.80 5.18 -18.83
C ASN A 507 28.08 5.04 -20.33
N LYS A 508 29.17 5.62 -20.75
CA LYS A 508 29.62 5.56 -22.16
C LYS A 508 30.31 4.24 -22.52
N GLY A 509 30.54 3.36 -21.57
CA GLY A 509 31.26 2.16 -21.89
C GLY A 509 31.54 1.15 -20.80
N TYR A 510 30.59 0.33 -20.47
CA TYR A 510 30.90 -0.97 -19.92
C TYR A 510 31.18 -1.98 -21.04
N SER A 511 31.93 -3.04 -20.70
CA SER A 511 32.27 -4.07 -21.66
C SER A 511 31.02 -4.76 -22.22
N CYS A 512 30.95 -4.85 -23.54
CA CYS A 512 29.87 -5.58 -24.22
C CYS A 512 29.77 -7.06 -23.80
N ALA A 513 30.83 -7.63 -23.21
CA ALA A 513 30.86 -8.99 -22.70
C ALA A 513 30.16 -9.16 -21.33
N TYR A 514 29.69 -8.06 -20.69
CA TYR A 514 28.90 -8.15 -19.46
C TYR A 514 27.46 -8.54 -19.79
N GLY A 515 26.86 -9.31 -18.87
CA GLY A 515 25.46 -9.72 -18.99
C GLY A 515 24.54 -8.74 -18.26
N PHE A 516 24.15 -7.66 -18.93
CA PHE A 516 23.19 -6.69 -18.39
C PHE A 516 21.76 -7.01 -18.81
N ARG A 517 20.80 -6.43 -18.10
CA ARG A 517 19.37 -6.61 -18.35
C ARG A 517 18.95 -5.89 -19.64
N VAL A 518 18.01 -6.49 -20.36
CA VAL A 518 17.36 -5.88 -21.52
C VAL A 518 15.86 -5.69 -21.24
N GLY A 519 15.31 -4.52 -21.53
CA GLY A 519 13.90 -4.18 -21.38
C GLY A 519 13.50 -3.69 -19.99
N GLY A 520 12.19 -3.57 -19.78
CA GLY A 520 11.60 -3.10 -18.51
C GLY A 520 11.28 -1.61 -18.47
N PHE A 521 11.55 -0.85 -19.51
CA PHE A 521 11.27 0.60 -19.59
C PHE A 521 9.83 0.86 -20.05
N GLU A 522 9.15 1.82 -19.37
CA GLU A 522 7.78 2.25 -19.65
C GLU A 522 7.69 3.76 -19.97
#